data_135f6679e2238e1d98cdddcef58d3eb8
#
_entry.id   135f6679e2238e1d98cdddcef58d3eb8
#
_cell.length_a   1.000
_cell.length_b   1.000
_cell.length_c   1.000
_cell.angle_alpha   90.00
_cell.angle_beta   90.00
_cell.angle_gamma   90.00
#
_symmetry.space_group_name_H-M   'P 1'
#
loop_
_entity.id
_entity.type
_entity.pdbx_description
1 polymer ?
#
loop_
_entity_poly.entity_id
_entity_poly.type
_entity_poly.pdbx_seq_one_letter_code
_entity_poly.pdbx_strand_id
1 'polypeptide(L)'
;MTNVLKYISFALAACLAGAVFAQTADTTETESPEAEVAAPEASEPAAPESSEPAVGETYVAGNYSDWELRCLRLEDGRDRCQMYQLLLDSTGQAVAEVNLFAIPPGGPAEAGASVITPLETLLTADLRLVVDDGDARRYPYSFCSTEGCVARLGFTPEEVVEFKRGVAGTITIVPALAPDQTVDLTMSLSGFTASYEEMMTRAGLR
;
A
#
# COMPACT_ATOMS: atom_id res chain seq x y z
N MET A 1 6.98 -36.69 43.32
CA MET A 1 8.35 -36.47 43.78
C MET A 1 8.78 -35.11 43.23
N THR A 2 8.52 -34.16 44.07
CA THR A 2 9.41 -33.26 44.82
C THR A 2 10.02 -32.14 43.97
N ASN A 3 9.40 -30.99 44.11
CA ASN A 3 9.92 -29.67 44.53
C ASN A 3 11.29 -29.22 43.97
N VAL A 4 11.40 -28.01 43.44
CA VAL A 4 12.05 -26.87 44.14
C VAL A 4 11.67 -25.53 43.55
N LEU A 5 10.97 -24.78 44.37
CA LEU A 5 10.72 -23.35 44.36
C LEU A 5 12.04 -22.61 44.66
N LYS A 6 12.41 -21.55 43.90
CA LYS A 6 13.35 -20.54 44.36
C LYS A 6 12.92 -19.13 44.00
N TYR A 7 12.40 -18.47 45.01
CA TYR A 7 12.25 -17.00 45.10
C TYR A 7 13.63 -16.36 45.19
N ILE A 8 13.84 -15.26 44.48
CA ILE A 8 14.82 -14.23 44.84
C ILE A 8 14.14 -12.88 44.73
N SER A 9 13.75 -12.37 45.92
CA SER A 9 13.47 -10.96 46.17
C SER A 9 14.81 -10.22 46.31
N PHE A 10 14.95 -9.07 45.69
CA PHE A 10 15.92 -8.06 46.13
C PHE A 10 15.34 -6.66 46.12
N ALA A 11 15.68 -5.98 47.19
CA ALA A 11 15.08 -4.80 47.79
C ALA A 11 15.52 -3.47 47.15
N LEU A 12 14.63 -2.57 47.30
CA LEU A 12 14.64 -1.12 47.58
C LEU A 12 16.02 -0.46 47.86
N ALA A 13 16.32 0.61 47.16
CA ALA A 13 17.09 1.75 47.68
C ALA A 13 16.60 3.07 47.10
N ALA A 14 16.00 3.86 47.95
CA ALA A 14 15.69 5.28 47.75
C ALA A 14 16.93 6.12 48.02
N CYS A 15 17.17 7.16 47.24
CA CYS A 15 18.00 8.31 47.66
C CYS A 15 17.38 9.61 47.17
N LEU A 16 17.17 10.48 48.17
CA LEU A 16 16.61 11.81 48.19
C LEU A 16 17.67 12.90 47.86
N ALA A 17 17.14 14.10 47.65
CA ALA A 17 17.72 15.45 47.74
C ALA A 17 18.42 15.95 46.46
N GLY A 18 18.13 17.08 45.86
CA GLY A 18 17.62 18.36 46.36
C GLY A 18 18.43 19.46 45.71
N ALA A 19 17.82 20.47 45.14
CA ALA A 19 18.28 21.87 45.21
C ALA A 19 17.37 22.76 44.35
N VAL A 20 16.61 23.56 45.05
CA VAL A 20 15.91 24.77 44.61
C VAL A 20 16.97 25.87 44.42
N PHE A 21 17.04 26.49 43.26
CA PHE A 21 17.62 27.83 43.12
C PHE A 21 16.55 28.78 42.59
N ALA A 22 16.02 29.56 43.52
CA ALA A 22 15.34 30.81 43.25
C ALA A 22 16.39 31.89 42.99
N GLN A 23 16.28 32.60 41.88
CA GLN A 23 16.91 33.91 41.73
C GLN A 23 15.86 34.93 41.32
N THR A 24 15.85 35.93 42.19
CA THR A 24 15.02 37.11 42.29
C THR A 24 15.19 38.08 41.13
N ALA A 25 14.11 38.78 40.89
CA ALA A 25 13.92 39.92 40.01
C ALA A 25 15.03 41.00 40.09
N ASP A 26 15.31 41.57 38.94
CA ASP A 26 15.66 43.00 38.89
C ASP A 26 14.90 43.64 37.70
N THR A 27 14.12 44.64 38.08
CA THR A 27 13.30 45.48 37.22
C THR A 27 14.15 46.60 36.69
N THR A 28 14.31 46.71 35.37
CA THR A 28 14.71 47.99 34.78
C THR A 28 13.80 48.28 33.59
N GLU A 29 12.90 49.17 33.85
CA GLU A 29 12.06 49.91 32.92
C GLU A 29 12.96 50.75 32.00
N THR A 30 12.88 50.52 30.71
CA THR A 30 13.34 51.47 29.69
C THR A 30 12.34 51.53 28.56
N GLU A 31 11.84 52.73 28.44
CA GLU A 31 10.84 53.30 27.52
C GLU A 31 11.17 53.03 26.05
N SER A 32 10.13 52.68 25.33
CA SER A 32 9.77 52.69 23.91
C SER A 32 10.67 53.43 22.89
N PRO A 33 10.75 52.93 21.62
CA PRO A 33 9.73 53.37 20.68
C PRO A 33 9.07 52.30 19.85
N GLU A 34 7.79 52.49 19.67
CA GLU A 34 6.90 51.90 18.70
C GLU A 34 7.54 51.78 17.29
N ALA A 35 7.90 50.59 16.90
CA ALA A 35 8.18 50.25 15.51
C ALA A 35 7.04 49.39 14.99
N GLU A 36 6.23 49.98 14.17
CA GLU A 36 5.22 49.37 13.33
C GLU A 36 5.84 48.20 12.54
N VAL A 37 5.66 47.01 13.05
CA VAL A 37 6.04 45.77 12.32
C VAL A 37 4.87 45.41 11.40
N ALA A 38 5.06 45.70 10.13
CA ALA A 38 4.22 45.21 9.07
C ALA A 38 4.13 43.66 9.20
N ALA A 39 2.91 43.17 9.30
CA ALA A 39 2.62 41.72 9.24
C ALA A 39 3.20 41.13 7.95
N PRO A 40 3.93 40.04 8.01
CA PRO A 40 4.26 39.32 6.78
C PRO A 40 2.94 38.76 6.20
N GLU A 41 2.62 39.21 4.98
CA GLU A 41 1.59 38.59 4.17
C GLU A 41 1.88 37.07 4.12
N ALA A 42 0.95 36.30 4.66
CA ALA A 42 0.96 34.85 4.53
C ALA A 42 0.87 34.54 3.02
N SER A 43 2.01 34.17 2.45
CA SER A 43 2.03 33.58 1.10
C SER A 43 1.18 32.31 1.17
N GLU A 44 0.02 32.40 0.55
CA GLU A 44 -0.85 31.27 0.27
C GLU A 44 0.00 30.18 -0.44
N PRO A 45 0.04 28.92 0.06
CA PRO A 45 0.79 27.89 -0.61
C PRO A 45 0.19 27.74 -2.02
N ALA A 46 0.99 28.05 -3.04
CA ALA A 46 0.64 27.82 -4.43
C ALA A 46 0.21 26.35 -4.56
N ALA A 47 -1.01 26.13 -5.04
CA ALA A 47 -1.47 24.81 -5.46
C ALA A 47 -0.43 24.23 -6.44
N PRO A 48 -0.07 22.93 -6.33
CA PRO A 48 0.88 22.35 -7.27
C PRO A 48 0.35 22.54 -8.68
N GLU A 49 1.06 23.32 -9.48
CA GLU A 49 0.83 23.39 -10.93
C GLU A 49 0.93 21.95 -11.44
N SER A 50 -0.15 21.44 -12.02
CA SER A 50 -0.18 20.14 -12.69
C SER A 50 0.66 20.24 -13.97
N SER A 51 1.97 20.15 -13.82
CA SER A 51 2.86 19.96 -14.95
C SER A 51 2.54 18.60 -15.58
N GLU A 52 2.39 18.56 -16.91
CA GLU A 52 2.24 17.27 -17.59
C GLU A 52 3.43 16.38 -17.27
N PRO A 53 3.19 15.06 -16.97
CA PRO A 53 4.25 14.14 -16.59
C PRO A 53 5.29 14.03 -17.72
N ALA A 54 6.56 14.04 -17.34
CA ALA A 54 7.67 13.88 -18.28
C ALA A 54 7.72 12.45 -18.85
N VAL A 55 8.31 12.31 -20.03
CA VAL A 55 8.57 10.99 -20.64
C VAL A 55 9.41 10.13 -19.69
N GLY A 56 8.98 8.89 -19.43
CA GLY A 56 9.60 7.97 -18.48
C GLY A 56 9.18 8.18 -17.02
N GLU A 57 8.34 9.18 -16.75
CA GLU A 57 7.81 9.43 -15.42
C GLU A 57 6.58 8.57 -15.13
N THR A 58 6.53 7.98 -13.93
CA THR A 58 5.34 7.30 -13.41
C THR A 58 4.55 8.29 -12.56
N TYR A 59 3.26 8.40 -12.85
CA TYR A 59 2.36 9.32 -12.15
C TYR A 59 1.03 8.65 -11.82
N VAL A 60 0.32 9.20 -10.84
CA VAL A 60 -1.04 8.79 -10.50
C VAL A 60 -2.02 9.51 -11.43
N ALA A 61 -2.68 8.74 -12.28
CA ALA A 61 -3.65 9.26 -13.25
C ALA A 61 -5.06 9.42 -12.64
N GLY A 62 -5.34 8.74 -11.53
CA GLY A 62 -6.60 8.85 -10.80
C GLY A 62 -6.69 7.89 -9.62
N ASN A 63 -7.59 8.22 -8.69
CA ASN A 63 -7.96 7.38 -7.57
C ASN A 63 -9.44 6.97 -7.72
N TYR A 64 -9.71 5.68 -7.61
CA TYR A 64 -11.02 5.07 -7.80
C TYR A 64 -11.36 4.23 -6.58
N SER A 65 -11.87 4.87 -5.53
CA SER A 65 -12.07 4.25 -4.21
C SER A 65 -10.79 3.60 -3.68
N ASP A 66 -10.70 2.26 -3.68
CA ASP A 66 -9.57 1.52 -3.16
C ASP A 66 -8.50 1.18 -4.22
N TRP A 67 -8.69 1.66 -5.46
CA TRP A 67 -7.76 1.48 -6.56
C TRP A 67 -7.09 2.79 -6.98
N GLU A 68 -5.78 2.74 -7.18
CA GLU A 68 -4.99 3.82 -7.76
C GLU A 68 -4.61 3.46 -9.19
N LEU A 69 -4.90 4.34 -10.14
CA LEU A 69 -4.46 4.17 -11.53
C LEU A 69 -3.09 4.85 -11.69
N ARG A 70 -2.05 4.06 -11.85
CA ARG A 70 -0.68 4.52 -12.09
C ARG A 70 -0.32 4.38 -13.55
N CYS A 71 0.23 5.42 -14.14
CA CYS A 71 0.59 5.44 -15.55
C CYS A 71 2.05 5.84 -15.73
N LEU A 72 2.72 5.19 -16.67
CA LEU A 72 4.05 5.55 -17.15
C LEU A 72 3.88 6.30 -18.48
N ARG A 73 4.40 7.54 -18.58
CA ARG A 73 4.41 8.31 -19.81
C ARG A 73 5.46 7.75 -20.77
N LEU A 74 5.03 7.33 -21.97
CA LEU A 74 5.92 6.81 -23.01
C LEU A 74 6.40 7.92 -23.96
N GLU A 75 7.50 7.64 -24.71
CA GLU A 75 8.10 8.58 -25.67
C GLU A 75 7.13 8.98 -26.81
N ASP A 76 6.21 8.10 -27.16
CA ASP A 76 5.19 8.35 -28.19
C ASP A 76 3.97 9.14 -27.69
N GLY A 77 4.03 9.64 -26.46
CA GLY A 77 2.95 10.41 -25.82
C GLY A 77 1.80 9.57 -25.28
N ARG A 78 1.84 8.24 -25.45
CA ARG A 78 0.88 7.32 -24.84
C ARG A 78 1.24 7.02 -23.40
N ASP A 79 0.27 6.51 -22.67
CA ASP A 79 0.46 6.06 -21.29
C ASP A 79 0.34 4.56 -21.21
N ARG A 80 1.25 3.93 -20.44
CA ARG A 80 1.08 2.54 -20.01
C ARG A 80 0.57 2.56 -18.59
N CYS A 81 -0.69 2.21 -18.41
CA CYS A 81 -1.36 2.28 -17.11
C CYS A 81 -1.56 0.91 -16.48
N GLN A 82 -1.55 0.90 -15.16
CA GLN A 82 -1.91 -0.24 -14.32
C GLN A 82 -2.75 0.22 -13.14
N MET A 83 -3.68 -0.62 -12.73
CA MET A 83 -4.42 -0.45 -11.49
C MET A 83 -3.60 -1.02 -10.35
N TYR A 84 -3.47 -0.27 -9.27
CA TYR A 84 -2.68 -0.64 -8.09
C TYR A 84 -3.54 -0.70 -6.84
N GLN A 85 -3.31 -1.72 -6.02
CA GLN A 85 -3.86 -1.79 -4.67
C GLN A 85 -2.84 -2.41 -3.72
N LEU A 86 -2.62 -1.75 -2.57
CA LEU A 86 -1.82 -2.30 -1.47
C LEU A 86 -2.73 -3.14 -0.58
N LEU A 87 -2.36 -4.39 -0.34
CA LEU A 87 -3.12 -5.30 0.49
C LEU A 87 -2.57 -5.33 1.90
N LEU A 88 -3.49 -5.18 2.85
CA LEU A 88 -3.17 -5.17 4.27
C LEU A 88 -3.63 -6.48 4.92
N ASP A 89 -2.92 -6.90 5.95
CA ASP A 89 -3.37 -7.99 6.81
C ASP A 89 -4.43 -7.52 7.82
N SER A 90 -4.91 -8.44 8.65
CA SER A 90 -5.92 -8.16 9.68
C SER A 90 -5.44 -7.18 10.77
N THR A 91 -4.14 -6.88 10.83
CA THR A 91 -3.53 -5.91 11.75
C THR A 91 -3.34 -4.53 11.12
N GLY A 92 -3.61 -4.40 9.81
CA GLY A 92 -3.42 -3.18 9.04
C GLY A 92 -1.98 -2.99 8.52
N GLN A 93 -1.14 -4.02 8.56
CA GLN A 93 0.20 -3.97 7.98
C GLN A 93 0.15 -4.28 6.49
N ALA A 94 0.93 -3.54 5.71
CA ALA A 94 1.12 -3.79 4.29
C ALA A 94 1.87 -5.11 4.08
N VAL A 95 1.26 -6.04 3.34
CA VAL A 95 1.81 -7.38 3.12
C VAL A 95 2.08 -7.67 1.65
N ALA A 96 1.14 -7.33 0.77
CA ALA A 96 1.28 -7.61 -0.65
C ALA A 96 0.73 -6.45 -1.48
N GLU A 97 1.03 -6.46 -2.76
CA GLU A 97 0.46 -5.50 -3.71
C GLU A 97 -0.04 -6.20 -4.97
N VAL A 98 -1.10 -5.65 -5.53
CA VAL A 98 -1.68 -6.07 -6.80
C VAL A 98 -1.48 -4.97 -7.83
N ASN A 99 -0.90 -5.35 -8.97
CA ASN A 99 -0.75 -4.50 -10.14
C ASN A 99 -1.49 -5.16 -11.30
N LEU A 100 -2.66 -4.64 -11.68
CA LEU A 100 -3.49 -5.16 -12.75
C LEU A 100 -3.33 -4.31 -14.01
N PHE A 101 -3.20 -4.93 -15.16
CA PHE A 101 -2.94 -4.28 -16.45
C PHE A 101 -3.77 -4.89 -17.57
N ALA A 102 -4.04 -4.09 -18.59
CA ALA A 102 -4.73 -4.52 -19.80
C ALA A 102 -3.83 -5.44 -20.65
N ILE A 103 -4.41 -6.48 -21.23
CA ILE A 103 -3.75 -7.34 -22.23
C ILE A 103 -4.37 -7.05 -23.59
N PRO A 104 -3.55 -6.84 -24.66
CA PRO A 104 -4.08 -6.67 -26.01
C PRO A 104 -4.92 -7.89 -26.44
N PRO A 105 -5.97 -7.68 -27.24
CA PRO A 105 -6.83 -8.76 -27.71
C PRO A 105 -6.06 -9.75 -28.58
N GLY A 106 -6.49 -11.02 -28.59
CA GLY A 106 -5.92 -12.10 -29.40
C GLY A 106 -5.54 -13.35 -28.60
N GLY A 107 -5.60 -13.32 -27.29
CA GLY A 107 -5.43 -14.45 -26.37
C GLY A 107 -6.68 -14.73 -25.54
N PRO A 108 -6.62 -15.73 -24.66
CA PRO A 108 -7.73 -16.08 -23.78
C PRO A 108 -7.90 -15.09 -22.61
N ALA A 109 -6.86 -14.32 -22.27
CA ALA A 109 -6.89 -13.35 -21.18
C ALA A 109 -7.14 -11.94 -21.72
N GLU A 110 -8.04 -11.21 -21.08
CA GLU A 110 -8.34 -9.79 -21.32
C GLU A 110 -7.52 -8.87 -20.42
N ALA A 111 -7.22 -9.33 -19.21
CA ALA A 111 -6.40 -8.62 -18.26
C ALA A 111 -5.37 -9.54 -17.61
N GLY A 112 -4.30 -8.96 -17.13
CA GLY A 112 -3.30 -9.64 -16.33
C GLY A 112 -3.08 -8.92 -15.01
N ALA A 113 -2.51 -9.63 -14.03
CA ALA A 113 -2.02 -9.02 -12.83
C ALA A 113 -0.66 -9.60 -12.42
N SER A 114 0.13 -8.78 -11.74
CA SER A 114 1.26 -9.21 -10.93
C SER A 114 0.90 -8.99 -9.47
N VAL A 115 0.96 -10.04 -8.67
CA VAL A 115 0.83 -9.96 -7.22
C VAL A 115 2.21 -10.17 -6.63
N ILE A 116 2.67 -9.17 -5.85
CA ILE A 116 3.98 -9.19 -5.20
C ILE A 116 3.75 -9.48 -3.73
N THR A 117 4.37 -10.55 -3.24
CA THR A 117 4.26 -11.04 -1.86
C THR A 117 5.63 -11.05 -1.18
N PRO A 118 5.71 -11.12 0.17
CA PRO A 118 6.98 -11.15 0.88
C PRO A 118 7.90 -12.29 0.44
N LEU A 119 9.22 -12.08 0.57
CA LEU A 119 10.25 -13.10 0.26
C LEU A 119 10.11 -14.39 1.09
N GLU A 120 9.48 -14.31 2.25
CA GLU A 120 9.23 -15.45 3.13
C GLU A 120 7.96 -16.23 2.77
N THR A 121 7.44 -16.08 1.55
CA THR A 121 6.28 -16.82 1.05
C THR A 121 6.68 -18.22 0.59
N LEU A 122 5.89 -19.24 0.94
CA LEU A 122 6.07 -20.63 0.49
C LEU A 122 5.60 -20.79 -0.96
N LEU A 123 6.53 -20.77 -1.90
CA LEU A 123 6.25 -20.73 -3.34
C LEU A 123 5.52 -21.99 -3.85
N THR A 124 5.76 -23.14 -3.22
CA THR A 124 5.15 -24.42 -3.62
C THR A 124 3.67 -24.55 -3.23
N ALA A 125 3.18 -23.61 -2.39
CA ALA A 125 1.77 -23.58 -2.00
C ALA A 125 0.88 -22.87 -3.03
N ASP A 126 1.48 -22.19 -4.01
CA ASP A 126 0.84 -21.26 -4.95
C ASP A 126 0.11 -20.10 -4.25
N LEU A 127 -0.15 -19.03 -5.00
CA LEU A 127 -1.06 -18.00 -4.59
C LEU A 127 -2.49 -18.45 -4.90
N ARG A 128 -3.41 -18.25 -3.95
CA ARG A 128 -4.83 -18.56 -4.14
C ARG A 128 -5.64 -17.26 -4.19
N LEU A 129 -6.56 -17.19 -5.13
CA LEU A 129 -7.52 -16.09 -5.27
C LEU A 129 -8.95 -16.64 -5.29
N VAL A 130 -9.81 -16.03 -4.49
CA VAL A 130 -11.26 -16.28 -4.44
C VAL A 130 -11.95 -14.93 -4.56
N VAL A 131 -12.97 -14.81 -5.40
CA VAL A 131 -13.83 -13.61 -5.47
C VAL A 131 -15.12 -13.91 -4.75
N ASP A 132 -15.43 -13.12 -3.74
CA ASP A 132 -16.57 -13.34 -2.84
C ASP A 132 -16.66 -14.82 -2.37
N ASP A 133 -17.75 -15.51 -2.64
CA ASP A 133 -17.97 -16.94 -2.32
C ASP A 133 -17.72 -17.87 -3.54
N GLY A 134 -16.98 -17.41 -4.54
CA GLY A 134 -16.73 -18.13 -5.77
C GLY A 134 -15.69 -19.24 -5.66
N ASP A 135 -15.31 -19.81 -6.80
CA ASP A 135 -14.32 -20.87 -6.88
C ASP A 135 -12.89 -20.35 -6.64
N ALA A 136 -12.10 -21.13 -5.92
CA ALA A 136 -10.71 -20.82 -5.66
C ALA A 136 -9.84 -21.11 -6.88
N ARG A 137 -9.10 -20.12 -7.33
CA ARG A 137 -8.09 -20.23 -8.39
C ARG A 137 -6.69 -20.22 -7.78
N ARG A 138 -5.77 -20.97 -8.37
CA ARG A 138 -4.38 -21.08 -7.94
C ARG A 138 -3.46 -20.58 -9.03
N TYR A 139 -2.44 -19.81 -8.61
CA TYR A 139 -1.45 -19.21 -9.50
C TYR A 139 -0.04 -19.49 -8.97
N PRO A 140 0.80 -20.18 -9.76
CA PRO A 140 2.18 -20.43 -9.34
C PRO A 140 2.98 -19.14 -9.31
N TYR A 141 3.95 -19.08 -8.42
CA TYR A 141 4.94 -18.01 -8.40
C TYR A 141 5.88 -18.14 -9.60
N SER A 142 6.22 -17.02 -10.21
CA SER A 142 7.06 -16.97 -11.41
C SER A 142 8.54 -16.79 -11.07
N PHE A 143 8.85 -15.89 -10.13
CA PHE A 143 10.20 -15.59 -9.67
C PHE A 143 10.13 -14.77 -8.38
N CYS A 144 11.30 -14.60 -7.71
CA CYS A 144 11.48 -13.63 -6.63
C CYS A 144 12.60 -12.67 -6.98
N SER A 145 12.48 -11.42 -6.52
CA SER A 145 13.49 -10.36 -6.59
C SER A 145 13.73 -9.79 -5.19
N THR A 146 14.52 -8.73 -5.08
CA THR A 146 14.71 -8.00 -3.81
C THR A 146 13.43 -7.36 -3.27
N GLU A 147 12.42 -7.15 -4.11
CA GLU A 147 11.14 -6.53 -3.77
C GLU A 147 10.10 -7.52 -3.24
N GLY A 148 10.26 -8.81 -3.58
CA GLY A 148 9.33 -9.86 -3.18
C GLY A 148 9.22 -10.99 -4.20
N CYS A 149 8.27 -11.89 -3.98
CA CYS A 149 7.96 -13.00 -4.87
C CYS A 149 6.72 -12.68 -5.72
N VAL A 150 6.83 -12.88 -7.01
CA VAL A 150 5.83 -12.46 -8.01
C VAL A 150 5.03 -13.66 -8.50
N ALA A 151 3.73 -13.63 -8.31
CA ALA A 151 2.77 -14.45 -9.01
C ALA A 151 2.17 -13.66 -10.19
N ARG A 152 2.09 -14.29 -11.37
CA ARG A 152 1.48 -13.70 -12.56
C ARG A 152 0.14 -14.38 -12.83
N LEU A 153 -0.88 -13.53 -12.91
CA LEU A 153 -2.27 -13.96 -13.09
C LEU A 153 -2.75 -13.51 -14.47
N GLY A 154 -3.55 -14.34 -15.12
CA GLY A 154 -4.27 -13.98 -16.34
C GLY A 154 -5.77 -14.12 -16.09
N PHE A 155 -6.57 -13.15 -16.54
CA PHE A 155 -8.02 -13.13 -16.32
C PHE A 155 -8.77 -13.12 -17.65
N THR A 156 -9.68 -14.06 -17.80
CA THR A 156 -10.60 -14.11 -18.95
C THR A 156 -11.63 -12.98 -18.87
N PRO A 157 -12.35 -12.68 -19.96
CA PRO A 157 -13.45 -11.72 -19.95
C PRO A 157 -14.51 -12.02 -18.88
N GLU A 158 -14.82 -13.31 -18.67
CA GLU A 158 -15.79 -13.75 -17.66
C GLU A 158 -15.31 -13.45 -16.24
N GLU A 159 -14.02 -13.68 -15.97
CA GLU A 159 -13.40 -13.35 -14.67
C GLU A 159 -13.34 -11.83 -14.41
N VAL A 160 -13.09 -11.03 -15.44
CA VAL A 160 -13.18 -9.58 -15.34
C VAL A 160 -14.61 -9.11 -15.03
N VAL A 161 -15.63 -9.76 -15.61
CA VAL A 161 -17.05 -9.50 -15.27
C VAL A 161 -17.34 -9.88 -13.83
N GLU A 162 -16.76 -10.96 -13.32
CA GLU A 162 -16.87 -11.38 -11.92
C GLU A 162 -16.27 -10.30 -10.97
N PHE A 163 -15.07 -9.80 -11.25
CA PHE A 163 -14.49 -8.68 -10.48
C PHE A 163 -15.35 -7.42 -10.50
N LYS A 164 -15.94 -7.07 -11.64
CA LYS A 164 -16.80 -5.88 -11.77
C LYS A 164 -18.09 -5.98 -10.96
N ARG A 165 -18.56 -7.18 -10.63
CA ARG A 165 -19.79 -7.43 -9.87
C ARG A 165 -19.51 -7.75 -8.40
N GLY A 166 -18.31 -8.23 -8.11
CA GLY A 166 -17.91 -8.66 -6.78
C GLY A 166 -17.70 -7.50 -5.81
N VAL A 167 -17.62 -7.86 -4.55
CA VAL A 167 -17.35 -6.94 -3.43
C VAL A 167 -15.89 -7.00 -3.05
N ALA A 168 -15.31 -8.20 -2.98
CA ALA A 168 -13.92 -8.41 -2.60
C ALA A 168 -13.32 -9.67 -3.21
N GLY A 169 -12.03 -9.64 -3.44
CA GLY A 169 -11.20 -10.83 -3.67
C GLY A 169 -10.42 -11.18 -2.40
N THR A 170 -10.33 -12.44 -2.06
CA THR A 170 -9.43 -12.93 -1.01
C THR A 170 -8.20 -13.54 -1.66
N ILE A 171 -7.03 -12.96 -1.40
CA ILE A 171 -5.73 -13.50 -1.78
C ILE A 171 -5.13 -14.20 -0.57
N THR A 172 -4.93 -15.53 -0.71
CA THR A 172 -4.33 -16.36 0.34
C THR A 172 -2.88 -16.69 -0.03
N ILE A 173 -1.97 -16.43 0.91
CA ILE A 173 -0.56 -16.81 0.82
C ILE A 173 -0.19 -17.70 2.02
N VAL A 174 0.87 -18.48 1.88
CA VAL A 174 1.40 -19.36 2.94
C VAL A 174 2.79 -18.91 3.32
N PRO A 175 3.06 -18.60 4.61
CA PRO A 175 4.41 -18.29 5.06
C PRO A 175 5.33 -19.51 5.01
N ALA A 176 6.56 -19.35 4.52
CA ALA A 176 7.53 -20.46 4.45
C ALA A 176 7.95 -21.02 5.81
N LEU A 177 7.94 -20.16 6.85
CA LEU A 177 8.27 -20.55 8.22
C LEU A 177 7.09 -21.17 9.00
N ALA A 178 5.87 -21.10 8.46
CA ALA A 178 4.66 -21.64 9.05
C ALA A 178 3.77 -22.28 7.97
N PRO A 179 4.19 -23.41 7.34
CA PRO A 179 3.55 -23.98 6.17
C PRO A 179 2.15 -24.57 6.43
N ASP A 180 1.76 -24.70 7.68
CA ASP A 180 0.45 -25.11 8.17
C ASP A 180 -0.51 -23.93 8.42
N GLN A 181 -0.05 -22.70 8.21
CA GLN A 181 -0.85 -21.48 8.37
C GLN A 181 -1.05 -20.77 7.04
N THR A 182 -2.12 -19.97 6.97
CA THR A 182 -2.42 -19.12 5.83
C THR A 182 -2.55 -17.67 6.27
N VAL A 183 -2.22 -16.75 5.37
CA VAL A 183 -2.49 -15.32 5.52
C VAL A 183 -3.46 -14.94 4.41
N ASP A 184 -4.66 -14.51 4.80
CA ASP A 184 -5.69 -14.04 3.89
C ASP A 184 -5.65 -12.51 3.83
N LEU A 185 -5.54 -12.00 2.61
CA LEU A 185 -5.45 -10.58 2.29
C LEU A 185 -6.68 -10.18 1.49
N THR A 186 -7.34 -9.10 1.89
CA THR A 186 -8.51 -8.62 1.17
C THR A 186 -8.07 -7.68 0.04
N MET A 187 -8.43 -8.05 -1.19
CA MET A 187 -8.39 -7.19 -2.37
C MET A 187 -9.78 -6.59 -2.55
N SER A 188 -9.95 -5.31 -2.25
CA SER A 188 -11.23 -4.63 -2.43
C SER A 188 -11.57 -4.51 -3.92
N LEU A 189 -12.83 -4.72 -4.26
CA LEU A 189 -13.35 -4.47 -5.61
C LEU A 189 -14.12 -3.14 -5.71
N SER A 190 -14.15 -2.34 -4.64
CA SER A 190 -14.68 -0.99 -4.65
C SER A 190 -13.87 -0.09 -5.60
N GLY A 191 -14.53 0.47 -6.61
CA GLY A 191 -13.88 1.29 -7.64
C GLY A 191 -13.24 0.51 -8.78
N PHE A 192 -13.20 -0.83 -8.71
CA PHE A 192 -12.59 -1.69 -9.74
C PHE A 192 -13.11 -1.36 -11.14
N THR A 193 -14.43 -1.33 -11.32
CA THR A 193 -15.05 -1.10 -12.65
C THR A 193 -14.60 0.23 -13.26
N ALA A 194 -14.65 1.32 -12.50
CA ALA A 194 -14.29 2.64 -12.99
C ALA A 194 -12.79 2.74 -13.34
N SER A 195 -11.92 2.21 -12.47
CA SER A 195 -10.48 2.17 -12.71
C SER A 195 -10.12 1.30 -13.92
N TYR A 196 -10.76 0.14 -14.05
CA TYR A 196 -10.56 -0.77 -15.18
C TYR A 196 -10.96 -0.12 -16.52
N GLU A 197 -12.09 0.55 -16.57
CA GLU A 197 -12.57 1.22 -17.78
C GLU A 197 -11.68 2.36 -18.22
N GLU A 198 -11.17 3.15 -17.27
CA GLU A 198 -10.19 4.18 -17.56
C GLU A 198 -8.87 3.59 -18.05
N MET A 199 -8.37 2.54 -17.40
CA MET A 199 -7.18 1.84 -17.84
C MET A 199 -7.29 1.33 -19.28
N MET A 200 -8.41 0.69 -19.63
CA MET A 200 -8.67 0.17 -20.98
C MET A 200 -8.75 1.30 -22.01
N THR A 201 -9.36 2.44 -21.65
CA THR A 201 -9.45 3.62 -22.51
C THR A 201 -8.07 4.19 -22.79
N ARG A 202 -7.22 4.35 -21.77
CA ARG A 202 -5.84 4.85 -21.93
C ARG A 202 -4.94 3.89 -22.71
N ALA A 203 -5.20 2.59 -22.59
CA ALA A 203 -4.51 1.57 -23.37
C ALA A 203 -4.94 1.54 -24.86
N GLY A 204 -5.99 2.28 -25.24
CA GLY A 204 -6.54 2.27 -26.60
C GLY A 204 -7.24 0.94 -26.96
N LEU A 205 -7.76 0.24 -25.96
CA LEU A 205 -8.43 -1.07 -26.09
C LEU A 205 -9.96 -0.98 -26.00
N ARG A 206 -10.49 0.23 -25.88
CA ARG A 206 -11.92 0.59 -25.92
C ARG A 206 -12.16 1.75 -26.84
#